data_68938dcbb9f0859b84adfb9d1d2a8e41
#
_entry.id   68938dcbb9f0859b84adfb9d1d2a8e41
#
_cell.length_a   1.000
_cell.length_b   1.000
_cell.length_c   1.000
_cell.angle_alpha   90.00
_cell.angle_beta   90.00
_cell.angle_gamma   90.00
#
_symmetry.space_group_name_H-M   'P 1'
#
loop_
_entity.id
_entity.type
_entity.pdbx_description
1 polymer ?
#
loop_
_entity_poly.entity_id
_entity_poly.type
_entity_poly.pdbx_seq_one_letter_code
_entity_poly.pdbx_strand_id
1 'polypeptide(L)'
;MTNMSITCDPRENQILCALKQAEFEHLAPHLELVTLSRSEVLFEPDDKLQYVYFPVTATASLLCCLEDGTSVEVAMVGNEGVLGVSALMGTRNVALTQAIINLTGHGYRISIESLQGTLVRSEGRRAGTLRKLILRYAQTLFVQMSPATACIRRHAL
;
A
#
# COMPACT_ATOMS: atom_id res chain seq x y z
N MET A 1 -1.20 -3.82 -35.79
CA MET A 1 -1.04 -3.30 -34.42
C MET A 1 -1.50 -4.37 -33.45
N THR A 2 -0.58 -5.09 -32.89
CA THR A 2 -0.86 -6.10 -31.90
C THR A 2 -1.22 -5.38 -30.59
N ASN A 3 -2.48 -5.44 -30.23
CA ASN A 3 -2.93 -5.02 -28.92
C ASN A 3 -2.33 -6.01 -27.91
N MET A 4 -1.15 -5.67 -27.37
CA MET A 4 -0.63 -6.42 -26.24
C MET A 4 -1.53 -6.10 -25.05
N SER A 5 -2.51 -6.97 -24.83
CA SER A 5 -3.24 -6.99 -23.57
C SER A 5 -2.20 -7.21 -22.47
N ILE A 6 -1.95 -6.20 -21.67
CA ILE A 6 -1.13 -6.34 -20.47
C ILE A 6 -1.93 -7.23 -19.54
N THR A 7 -1.61 -8.51 -19.54
CA THR A 7 -2.18 -9.46 -18.58
C THR A 7 -1.39 -9.32 -17.30
N CYS A 8 -1.89 -8.50 -16.40
CA CYS A 8 -1.36 -8.35 -15.06
C CYS A 8 -2.33 -9.07 -14.11
N ASP A 9 -1.84 -10.10 -13.42
CA ASP A 9 -2.64 -10.84 -12.45
C ASP A 9 -2.53 -10.15 -11.08
N PRO A 10 -3.66 -9.80 -10.43
CA PRO A 10 -3.61 -9.25 -9.07
C PRO A 10 -2.83 -10.12 -8.08
N ARG A 11 -2.84 -11.43 -8.28
CA ARG A 11 -2.14 -12.38 -7.42
C ARG A 11 -0.62 -12.38 -7.58
N GLU A 12 -0.08 -11.63 -8.50
CA GLU A 12 1.35 -11.34 -8.55
C GLU A 12 1.78 -10.42 -7.40
N ASN A 13 0.86 -9.70 -6.76
CA ASN A 13 1.10 -9.10 -5.47
C ASN A 13 1.02 -10.18 -4.37
N GLN A 14 2.03 -10.29 -3.54
CA GLN A 14 2.16 -11.38 -2.57
C GLN A 14 1.09 -11.37 -1.48
N ILE A 15 0.58 -10.19 -1.10
CA ILE A 15 -0.51 -10.08 -0.12
C ILE A 15 -1.79 -10.64 -0.73
N LEU A 16 -2.11 -10.25 -1.95
CA LEU A 16 -3.28 -10.75 -2.65
C LEU A 16 -3.16 -12.25 -2.98
N CYS A 17 -1.94 -12.71 -3.28
CA CYS A 17 -1.66 -14.13 -3.52
C CYS A 17 -1.91 -15.01 -2.28
N ALA A 18 -1.64 -14.47 -1.09
CA ALA A 18 -1.79 -15.20 0.16
C ALA A 18 -3.24 -15.31 0.65
N LEU A 19 -4.18 -14.60 -0.01
CA LEU A 19 -5.59 -14.68 0.33
C LEU A 19 -6.17 -16.05 -0.02
N LYS A 20 -7.12 -16.51 0.78
CA LYS A 20 -7.95 -17.67 0.44
C LYS A 20 -8.79 -17.33 -0.81
N GLN A 21 -9.09 -18.34 -1.60
CA GLN A 21 -9.83 -18.17 -2.86
C GLN A 21 -11.14 -17.40 -2.66
N ALA A 22 -11.91 -17.75 -1.63
CA ALA A 22 -13.18 -17.08 -1.35
C ALA A 22 -13.01 -15.58 -1.02
N GLU A 23 -11.99 -15.23 -0.23
CA GLU A 23 -11.70 -13.83 0.09
C GLU A 23 -11.23 -13.05 -1.14
N PHE A 24 -10.37 -13.66 -1.94
CA PHE A 24 -9.90 -13.04 -3.18
C PHE A 24 -11.07 -12.78 -4.16
N GLU A 25 -11.98 -13.73 -4.31
CA GLU A 25 -13.15 -13.58 -5.17
C GLU A 25 -14.08 -12.44 -4.73
N HIS A 26 -14.19 -12.20 -3.42
CA HIS A 26 -14.93 -11.05 -2.91
C HIS A 26 -14.23 -9.71 -3.15
N LEU A 27 -12.91 -9.70 -3.14
CA LEU A 27 -12.11 -8.49 -3.30
C LEU A 27 -11.90 -8.14 -4.78
N ALA A 28 -11.72 -9.13 -5.63
CA ALA A 28 -11.32 -8.96 -7.03
C ALA A 28 -12.21 -8.01 -7.83
N PRO A 29 -13.56 -8.02 -7.71
CA PRO A 29 -14.41 -7.09 -8.46
C PRO A 29 -14.18 -5.61 -8.12
N HIS A 30 -13.59 -5.32 -6.96
CA HIS A 30 -13.32 -3.96 -6.52
C HIS A 30 -11.89 -3.49 -6.84
N LEU A 31 -11.04 -4.39 -7.32
CA LEU A 31 -9.67 -4.07 -7.71
C LEU A 31 -9.66 -3.43 -9.10
N GLU A 32 -8.95 -2.32 -9.20
CA GLU A 32 -8.77 -1.58 -10.45
C GLU A 32 -7.30 -1.63 -10.86
N LEU A 33 -7.03 -2.12 -12.07
CA LEU A 33 -5.68 -2.11 -12.64
C LEU A 33 -5.29 -0.66 -12.98
N VAL A 34 -4.14 -0.23 -12.49
CA VAL A 34 -3.61 1.10 -12.74
C VAL A 34 -2.16 1.05 -13.21
N THR A 35 -1.80 1.98 -14.09
CA THR A 35 -0.41 2.26 -14.42
C THR A 35 0.12 3.29 -13.44
N LEU A 36 1.26 2.99 -12.83
CA LEU A 36 1.92 3.84 -11.86
C LEU A 36 3.22 4.33 -12.48
N SER A 37 3.31 5.63 -12.71
CA SER A 37 4.42 6.24 -13.44
C SER A 37 5.46 6.80 -12.47
N ARG A 38 6.73 6.66 -12.84
CA ARG A 38 7.85 7.21 -12.06
C ARG A 38 7.62 8.69 -11.73
N SER A 39 7.90 9.06 -10.50
CA SER A 39 7.72 10.39 -9.92
C SER A 39 6.27 10.77 -9.63
N GLU A 40 5.31 9.89 -9.92
CA GLU A 40 3.92 10.08 -9.51
C GLU A 40 3.80 10.00 -7.99
N VAL A 41 3.18 11.02 -7.40
CA VAL A 41 2.89 11.06 -5.97
C VAL A 41 1.49 10.51 -5.76
N LEU A 42 1.39 9.40 -5.02
CA LEU A 42 0.09 8.76 -4.76
C LEU A 42 -0.65 9.45 -3.62
N PHE A 43 0.08 9.89 -2.61
CA PHE A 43 -0.46 10.68 -1.51
C PHE A 43 0.66 11.44 -0.79
N GLU A 44 0.28 12.55 -0.20
CA GLU A 44 1.13 13.39 0.64
C GLU A 44 0.82 13.14 2.13
N PRO A 45 1.74 13.49 3.05
CA PRO A 45 1.42 13.46 4.48
C PRO A 45 0.18 14.30 4.79
N ASP A 46 -0.65 13.81 5.69
CA ASP A 46 -1.92 14.42 6.12
C ASP A 46 -3.05 14.39 5.08
N ASP A 47 -2.79 13.94 3.86
CA ASP A 47 -3.85 13.71 2.89
C ASP A 47 -4.84 12.65 3.39
N LYS A 48 -6.11 12.88 3.12
CA LYS A 48 -7.12 11.85 3.31
C LYS A 48 -6.96 10.78 2.24
N LEU A 49 -6.65 9.56 2.67
CA LEU A 49 -6.48 8.43 1.76
C LEU A 49 -7.81 8.02 1.14
N GLN A 50 -7.83 7.88 -0.18
CA GLN A 50 -8.98 7.41 -0.94
C GLN A 50 -8.82 5.99 -1.43
N TYR A 51 -7.57 5.54 -1.64
CA TYR A 51 -7.22 4.24 -2.20
C TYR A 51 -6.13 3.58 -1.39
N VAL A 52 -6.16 2.25 -1.43
CA VAL A 52 -5.05 1.37 -1.06
C VAL A 52 -4.50 0.77 -2.34
N TYR A 53 -3.18 0.72 -2.48
CA TYR A 53 -2.51 0.22 -3.69
C TYR A 53 -1.75 -1.06 -3.41
N PHE A 54 -1.92 -2.02 -4.30
CA PHE A 54 -1.18 -3.29 -4.30
C PHE A 54 -0.27 -3.31 -5.53
N PRO A 55 1.02 -2.95 -5.37
CA PRO A 55 1.95 -2.95 -6.50
C PRO A 55 2.16 -4.36 -7.05
N VAL A 56 2.34 -4.46 -8.36
CA VAL A 56 2.72 -5.72 -9.04
C VAL A 56 4.11 -5.56 -9.64
N THR A 57 4.28 -4.66 -10.60
CA THR A 57 5.58 -4.39 -11.23
C THR A 57 6.15 -3.03 -10.86
N ALA A 58 5.31 -2.12 -10.36
CA ALA A 58 5.77 -0.83 -9.86
C ALA A 58 6.38 -0.96 -8.47
N THR A 59 7.26 -0.04 -8.13
CA THR A 59 7.74 0.15 -6.76
C THR A 59 7.55 1.60 -6.32
N ALA A 60 7.35 1.80 -5.03
CA ALA A 60 7.16 3.11 -4.43
C ALA A 60 8.13 3.31 -3.28
N SER A 61 8.53 4.56 -3.08
CA SER A 61 9.25 4.99 -1.89
C SER A 61 8.30 5.69 -0.93
N LEU A 62 8.39 5.36 0.34
CA LEU A 62 7.73 6.09 1.42
C LEU A 62 8.73 7.09 1.98
N LEU A 63 8.36 8.36 1.96
CA LEU A 63 9.20 9.47 2.39
C LEU A 63 8.62 10.15 3.62
N CYS A 64 9.47 10.39 4.59
CA CYS A 64 9.16 11.25 5.72
C CYS A 64 9.64 12.67 5.39
N CYS A 65 8.72 13.64 5.43
CA CYS A 65 9.04 15.05 5.20
C CYS A 65 9.45 15.70 6.50
N LEU A 66 10.63 16.35 6.50
CA LEU A 66 11.18 17.03 7.65
C LEU A 66 10.78 18.52 7.64
N GLU A 67 10.86 19.16 8.80
CA GLU A 67 10.49 20.58 8.97
C GLU A 67 11.31 21.54 8.10
N ASP A 68 12.54 21.16 7.78
CA ASP A 68 13.43 21.96 6.91
C ASP A 68 13.12 21.83 5.41
N GLY A 69 12.08 21.07 5.04
CA GLY A 69 11.67 20.82 3.66
C GLY A 69 12.40 19.67 2.98
N THR A 70 13.33 19.01 3.65
CA THR A 70 13.97 17.80 3.14
C THR A 70 13.10 16.57 3.34
N SER A 71 13.31 15.55 2.53
CA SER A 71 12.62 14.27 2.64
C SER A 71 13.63 13.14 2.82
N VAL A 72 13.26 12.17 3.64
CA VAL A 72 14.07 10.97 3.89
C VAL A 72 13.26 9.75 3.53
N GLU A 73 13.83 8.88 2.70
CA GLU A 73 13.21 7.59 2.39
C GLU A 73 13.27 6.69 3.63
N VAL A 74 12.11 6.24 4.08
CA VAL A 74 11.98 5.38 5.27
C VAL A 74 11.62 3.95 4.93
N ALA A 75 11.08 3.69 3.74
CA ALA A 75 10.79 2.35 3.26
C ALA A 75 10.60 2.34 1.74
N MET A 76 10.76 1.16 1.15
CA MET A 76 10.35 0.86 -0.23
C MET A 76 9.26 -0.20 -0.22
N VAL A 77 8.31 -0.07 -1.12
CA VAL A 77 7.17 -0.97 -1.26
C VAL A 77 7.08 -1.45 -2.71
N GLY A 78 7.14 -2.74 -2.90
CA GLY A 78 6.93 -3.40 -4.18
C GLY A 78 5.80 -4.43 -4.10
N ASN A 79 5.93 -5.50 -4.88
CA ASN A 79 4.90 -6.54 -4.95
C ASN A 79 4.73 -7.36 -3.66
N GLU A 80 5.63 -7.23 -2.69
CA GLU A 80 5.52 -7.84 -1.37
C GLU A 80 4.58 -7.11 -0.42
N GLY A 81 4.16 -5.91 -0.78
CA GLY A 81 3.49 -5.01 0.14
C GLY A 81 2.24 -4.32 -0.38
N VAL A 82 1.84 -3.32 0.38
CA VAL A 82 0.65 -2.52 0.14
C VAL A 82 0.91 -1.08 0.57
N LEU A 83 0.39 -0.12 -0.19
CA LEU A 83 0.48 1.31 0.10
C LEU A 83 -0.85 1.81 0.66
N GLY A 84 -0.78 2.66 1.68
CA GLY A 84 -1.97 3.21 2.33
C GLY A 84 -2.44 2.42 3.54
N VAL A 85 -1.55 1.67 4.17
CA VAL A 85 -1.86 0.83 5.36
C VAL A 85 -2.44 1.63 6.51
N SER A 86 -2.04 2.89 6.68
CA SER A 86 -2.54 3.77 7.75
C SER A 86 -4.06 3.95 7.71
N ALA A 87 -4.69 3.82 6.56
CA ALA A 87 -6.15 3.86 6.43
C ALA A 87 -6.85 2.73 7.18
N LEU A 88 -6.14 1.63 7.45
CA LEU A 88 -6.70 0.43 8.08
C LEU A 88 -6.33 0.33 9.56
N MET A 89 -5.47 1.22 10.04
CA MET A 89 -4.91 1.14 11.39
C MET A 89 -5.51 2.14 12.39
N GLY A 90 -6.44 2.98 11.97
CA GLY A 90 -6.98 4.02 12.83
C GLY A 90 -8.34 4.53 12.39
N THR A 91 -8.88 5.44 13.18
CA THR A 91 -10.17 6.10 12.90
C THR A 91 -10.05 7.21 11.85
N ARG A 92 -8.83 7.62 11.53
CA ARG A 92 -8.52 8.65 10.54
C ARG A 92 -7.81 8.01 9.36
N ASN A 93 -8.43 8.08 8.19
CA ASN A 93 -7.85 7.59 6.94
C ASN A 93 -6.85 8.61 6.37
N VAL A 94 -5.81 8.92 7.15
CA VAL A 94 -4.84 9.96 6.83
C VAL A 94 -3.48 9.33 6.57
N ALA A 95 -2.80 9.82 5.52
CA ALA A 95 -1.45 9.39 5.21
C ALA A 95 -0.44 9.94 6.23
N LEU A 96 0.48 9.09 6.65
CA LEU A 96 1.56 9.47 7.58
C LEU A 96 2.86 9.82 6.84
N THR A 97 3.00 9.37 5.61
CA THR A 97 4.17 9.56 4.77
C THR A 97 3.76 10.00 3.37
N GLN A 98 4.69 10.56 2.61
CA GLN A 98 4.53 10.69 1.17
C GLN A 98 4.81 9.34 0.51
N ALA A 99 4.02 8.95 -0.48
CA ALA A 99 4.32 7.83 -1.34
C ALA A 99 4.55 8.31 -2.77
N ILE A 100 5.75 8.03 -3.28
CA ILE A 100 6.14 8.40 -4.64
C ILE A 100 6.61 7.17 -5.40
N ILE A 101 6.18 7.04 -6.64
CA ILE A 101 6.59 5.92 -7.49
C ILE A 101 8.05 6.13 -7.92
N ASN A 102 8.90 5.15 -7.65
CA ASN A 102 10.31 5.19 -8.05
C ASN A 102 10.62 4.31 -9.27
N LEU A 103 9.78 3.31 -9.54
CA LEU A 103 9.88 2.46 -10.73
C LEU A 103 8.50 2.36 -11.39
N THR A 104 8.42 2.81 -12.64
CA THR A 104 7.19 2.70 -13.43
C THR A 104 6.77 1.24 -13.58
N GLY A 105 5.48 0.98 -13.43
CA GLY A 105 4.91 -0.34 -13.59
C GLY A 105 3.41 -0.32 -13.38
N HIS A 106 2.88 -1.48 -13.06
CA HIS A 106 1.44 -1.71 -12.82
C HIS A 106 1.20 -2.14 -11.39
N GLY A 107 -0.01 -1.91 -10.95
CA GLY A 107 -0.52 -2.38 -9.68
C GLY A 107 -2.05 -2.33 -9.70
N TYR A 108 -2.63 -2.69 -8.59
CA TYR A 108 -4.07 -2.62 -8.39
C TYR A 108 -4.37 -1.67 -7.26
N ARG A 109 -5.47 -0.93 -7.38
CA ARG A 109 -5.98 -0.11 -6.29
C ARG A 109 -7.40 -0.51 -5.95
N ILE A 110 -7.76 -0.27 -4.72
CA ILE A 110 -9.12 -0.43 -4.23
C ILE A 110 -9.48 0.81 -3.42
N SER A 111 -10.72 1.29 -3.57
CA SER A 111 -11.18 2.39 -2.71
C SER A 111 -11.22 1.92 -1.26
N ILE A 112 -10.90 2.82 -0.33
CA ILE A 112 -10.95 2.51 1.10
C ILE A 112 -12.36 2.11 1.51
N GLU A 113 -13.38 2.74 0.95
CA GLU A 113 -14.77 2.41 1.20
C GLU A 113 -15.09 0.95 0.83
N SER A 114 -14.69 0.51 -0.38
CA SER A 114 -14.87 -0.88 -0.81
C SER A 114 -14.08 -1.86 0.04
N LEU A 115 -12.85 -1.50 0.39
CA LEU A 115 -12.00 -2.33 1.24
C LEU A 115 -12.60 -2.50 2.64
N GLN A 116 -13.04 -1.42 3.26
CA GLN A 116 -13.70 -1.47 4.58
C GLN A 116 -14.98 -2.28 4.53
N GLY A 117 -15.78 -2.14 3.47
CA GLY A 117 -16.97 -2.95 3.27
C GLY A 117 -16.67 -4.44 3.17
N THR A 118 -15.62 -4.81 2.47
CA THR A 118 -15.16 -6.20 2.37
C THR A 118 -14.65 -6.73 3.71
N LEU A 119 -13.90 -5.92 4.45
CA LEU A 119 -13.39 -6.30 5.78
C LEU A 119 -14.51 -6.50 6.79
N VAL A 120 -15.52 -5.66 6.80
CA VAL A 120 -16.69 -5.77 7.70
C VAL A 120 -17.48 -7.05 7.41
N ARG A 121 -17.67 -7.41 6.15
CA ARG A 121 -18.35 -8.66 5.77
C ARG A 121 -17.59 -9.92 6.18
N SER A 122 -16.28 -9.79 6.38
CA SER A 122 -15.40 -10.89 6.79
C SER A 122 -15.34 -11.08 8.31
N GLU A 123 -16.05 -10.27 9.10
CA GLU A 123 -16.03 -10.32 10.58
C GLU A 123 -16.80 -11.51 11.19
N GLY A 124 -17.29 -12.46 10.37
CA GLY A 124 -17.74 -13.75 10.86
C GLY A 124 -16.55 -14.61 11.33
N ARG A 125 -16.80 -15.89 11.72
CA ARG A 125 -15.81 -16.90 12.16
C ARG A 125 -14.59 -17.10 11.25
N ARG A 126 -14.52 -16.39 10.13
CA ARG A 126 -13.43 -16.35 9.16
C ARG A 126 -12.84 -14.94 9.09
N ALA A 127 -12.65 -14.33 10.25
CA ALA A 127 -12.03 -13.01 10.35
C ALA A 127 -10.81 -12.92 9.44
N GLY A 128 -10.94 -12.02 8.51
CA GLY A 128 -10.21 -11.92 7.27
C GLY A 128 -8.71 -12.18 7.34
N THR A 129 -8.28 -13.13 6.56
CA THR A 129 -6.87 -13.35 6.26
C THR A 129 -6.24 -12.06 5.74
N LEU A 130 -6.97 -11.26 4.96
CA LEU A 130 -6.50 -9.96 4.45
C LEU A 130 -6.09 -9.01 5.58
N ARG A 131 -6.94 -8.85 6.61
CA ARG A 131 -6.62 -8.00 7.76
C ARG A 131 -5.34 -8.46 8.48
N LYS A 132 -5.21 -9.76 8.70
CA LYS A 132 -4.01 -10.35 9.32
C LYS A 132 -2.76 -10.13 8.48
N LEU A 133 -2.86 -10.31 7.18
CA LEU A 133 -1.75 -10.10 6.24
C LEU A 133 -1.32 -8.63 6.21
N ILE A 134 -2.27 -7.71 6.17
CA ILE A 134 -1.99 -6.27 6.17
C ILE A 134 -1.35 -5.85 7.49
N LEU A 135 -1.86 -6.33 8.62
CA LEU A 135 -1.27 -6.04 9.94
C LEU A 135 0.16 -6.61 10.06
N ARG A 136 0.39 -7.81 9.57
CA ARG A 136 1.74 -8.41 9.54
C ARG A 136 2.68 -7.59 8.66
N TYR A 137 2.23 -7.16 7.51
CA TYR A 137 3.00 -6.29 6.63
C TYR A 137 3.28 -4.93 7.29
N ALA A 138 2.30 -4.34 7.96
CA ALA A 138 2.49 -3.10 8.72
C ALA A 138 3.59 -3.24 9.78
N GLN A 139 3.65 -4.36 10.47
CA GLN A 139 4.74 -4.65 11.43
C GLN A 139 6.09 -4.71 10.73
N THR A 140 6.17 -5.34 9.57
CA THR A 140 7.39 -5.39 8.75
C THR A 140 7.84 -3.99 8.33
N LEU A 141 6.91 -3.15 7.86
CA LEU A 141 7.20 -1.75 7.54
C LEU A 141 7.73 -1.00 8.74
N PHE A 142 7.11 -1.18 9.89
CA PHE A 142 7.53 -0.51 11.13
C PHE A 142 8.98 -0.85 11.49
N VAL A 143 9.37 -2.11 11.36
CA VAL A 143 10.75 -2.56 11.57
C VAL A 143 11.70 -1.92 10.56
N GLN A 144 11.33 -1.84 9.28
CA GLN A 144 12.14 -1.18 8.25
C GLN A 144 12.31 0.32 8.51
N MET A 145 11.28 0.99 8.98
CA MET A 145 11.28 2.43 9.25
C MET A 145 12.08 2.79 10.50
N SER A 146 12.23 1.88 11.45
CA SER A 146 12.84 2.12 12.75
C SER A 146 14.29 2.63 12.67
N PRO A 147 15.21 2.05 11.86
CA PRO A 147 16.57 2.58 11.72
C PRO A 147 16.62 3.96 11.09
N ALA A 148 15.77 4.23 10.09
CA ALA A 148 15.68 5.55 9.46
C ALA A 148 15.20 6.61 10.43
N THR A 149 14.22 6.29 11.27
CA THR A 149 13.72 7.17 12.33
C THR A 149 14.79 7.49 13.37
N ALA A 150 15.59 6.52 13.75
CA ALA A 150 16.72 6.71 14.67
C ALA A 150 17.79 7.63 14.07
N CYS A 151 18.06 7.49 12.78
CA CYS A 151 18.99 8.35 12.04
C CYS A 151 18.50 9.81 12.00
N ILE A 152 17.21 10.02 11.72
CA ILE A 152 16.59 11.35 11.72
C ILE A 152 16.73 12.00 13.09
N ARG A 153 16.49 11.29 14.18
CA ARG A 153 16.63 11.82 15.54
C ARG A 153 18.08 12.21 15.87
N ARG A 154 19.05 11.47 15.38
CA ARG A 154 20.48 11.79 15.60
C ARG A 154 20.94 13.05 14.88
N HIS A 155 20.39 13.35 13.72
CA HIS A 155 20.78 14.50 12.91
C HIS A 155 19.94 15.75 13.17
N ALA A 156 18.88 15.65 13.97
CA ALA A 156 18.01 16.78 14.35
C ALA A 156 18.45 17.48 15.65
N LEU A 157 19.56 17.05 16.25
CA LEU A 157 20.15 17.67 17.45
C LEU A 157 21.34 18.56 17.07
#